data_65a84b0d4c610f24ae6bf24b0eae1595
#
_entry.id   65a84b0d4c610f24ae6bf24b0eae1595
#
_cell.length_a   1.000
_cell.length_b   1.000
_cell.length_c   1.000
_cell.angle_alpha   90.00
_cell.angle_beta   90.00
_cell.angle_gamma   90.00
#
_symmetry.space_group_name_H-M   'P 1'
#
loop_
_entity.id
_entity.type
_entity.pdbx_description
1 polymer ?
#
loop_
_entity_poly.entity_id
_entity_poly.type
_entity_poly.pdbx_seq_one_letter_code
_entity_poly.pdbx_strand_id
1 'polypeptide(L)'
;MKKRYIAGLALALVGILSGCGQPAADNTISLTPVEETTADQSGRLIEYNFSGHRSEAEGVLFGCYIWDGSTWQKDEDATFGLRCSATLGSGKGTIKFERDGDAANANYKIGMDSPQLGGYAQVVDSPERNSLPMEGLTATVAAWEEPVNDLAVDTEIPLLVRVFRTDGTIIPVSIDAFSEPENSKAVQKSVYAEAYTVIFCYEM
;
A
#
# COMPACT_ATOMS: atom_id res chain seq x y z
N MET A 1 -19.70 -6.69 -41.09
CA MET A 1 -19.51 -7.24 -39.74
C MET A 1 -18.03 -7.37 -39.45
N LYS A 2 -17.45 -6.44 -38.67
CA LYS A 2 -16.03 -6.49 -38.26
C LYS A 2 -15.97 -6.91 -36.79
N LYS A 3 -15.50 -8.12 -36.52
CA LYS A 3 -15.25 -8.62 -35.16
C LYS A 3 -14.02 -7.89 -34.59
N ARG A 4 -14.21 -7.10 -33.55
CA ARG A 4 -13.11 -6.54 -32.74
C ARG A 4 -12.71 -7.58 -31.70
N TYR A 5 -11.49 -8.06 -31.78
CA TYR A 5 -10.87 -8.89 -30.75
C TYR A 5 -10.34 -7.93 -29.67
N ILE A 6 -10.90 -8.01 -28.48
CA ILE A 6 -10.36 -7.38 -27.28
C ILE A 6 -9.30 -8.35 -26.78
N ALA A 7 -8.04 -7.94 -26.86
CA ALA A 7 -6.92 -8.66 -26.28
C ALA A 7 -6.98 -8.43 -24.75
N GLY A 8 -7.46 -9.42 -24.03
CA GLY A 8 -7.35 -9.44 -22.57
C GLY A 8 -5.88 -9.61 -22.18
N LEU A 9 -5.36 -8.67 -21.40
CA LEU A 9 -4.06 -8.78 -20.76
C LEU A 9 -4.20 -9.80 -19.64
N ALA A 10 -3.72 -11.02 -19.86
CA ALA A 10 -3.63 -12.03 -18.82
C ALA A 10 -2.44 -11.67 -17.92
N LEU A 11 -2.70 -11.15 -16.74
CA LEU A 11 -1.72 -11.10 -15.66
C LEU A 11 -1.43 -12.54 -15.25
N ALA A 12 -0.24 -13.02 -15.55
CA ALA A 12 0.23 -14.30 -15.07
C ALA A 12 0.51 -14.20 -13.57
N LEU A 13 -0.38 -14.74 -12.75
CA LEU A 13 -0.09 -15.07 -11.36
C LEU A 13 1.00 -16.15 -11.38
N VAL A 14 2.24 -15.76 -11.13
CA VAL A 14 3.33 -16.68 -10.86
C VAL A 14 3.13 -17.21 -9.45
N GLY A 15 2.75 -18.50 -9.39
CA GLY A 15 2.59 -19.21 -8.12
C GLY A 15 3.87 -19.16 -7.29
N ILE A 16 3.75 -18.67 -6.07
CA ILE A 16 4.80 -18.68 -5.06
C ILE A 16 4.97 -20.13 -4.59
N LEU A 17 5.93 -20.84 -5.19
CA LEU A 17 6.47 -22.06 -4.61
C LEU A 17 7.57 -21.64 -3.64
N SER A 18 7.30 -21.75 -2.34
CA SER A 18 8.30 -21.63 -1.29
C SER A 18 9.39 -22.68 -1.46
N GLY A 19 10.46 -22.27 -2.12
CA GLY A 19 11.68 -23.06 -2.31
C GLY A 19 12.87 -22.36 -1.64
N CYS A 20 13.50 -23.03 -0.70
CA CYS A 20 14.75 -22.59 -0.08
C CYS A 20 15.79 -22.23 -1.13
N GLY A 21 16.29 -20.99 -1.12
CA GLY A 21 17.64 -20.70 -1.57
C GLY A 21 17.84 -20.26 -3.01
N GLN A 22 16.82 -19.77 -3.73
CA GLN A 22 17.13 -19.02 -4.95
C GLN A 22 17.66 -17.62 -4.56
N PRO A 23 18.77 -17.17 -5.16
CA PRO A 23 19.19 -15.79 -5.00
C PRO A 23 18.07 -14.87 -5.53
N ALA A 24 17.79 -13.81 -4.79
CA ALA A 24 16.84 -12.81 -5.24
C ALA A 24 17.21 -12.30 -6.63
N ALA A 25 16.22 -12.04 -7.48
CA ALA A 25 16.45 -11.48 -8.80
C ALA A 25 17.11 -10.11 -8.69
N ASP A 26 18.02 -9.79 -9.61
CA ASP A 26 18.62 -8.46 -9.67
C ASP A 26 17.56 -7.39 -10.00
N ASN A 27 17.79 -6.18 -9.53
CA ASN A 27 16.92 -5.02 -9.73
C ASN A 27 15.49 -5.19 -9.16
N THR A 28 15.41 -5.78 -7.99
CA THR A 28 14.15 -5.99 -7.27
C THR A 28 14.19 -5.41 -5.86
N ILE A 29 13.01 -5.34 -5.26
CA ILE A 29 12.80 -4.91 -3.87
C ILE A 29 12.12 -6.05 -3.13
N SER A 30 12.46 -6.25 -1.88
CA SER A 30 11.71 -7.08 -0.93
C SER A 30 11.09 -6.20 0.15
N LEU A 31 9.85 -6.52 0.53
CA LEU A 31 9.14 -5.93 1.66
C LEU A 31 8.88 -7.03 2.69
N THR A 32 9.22 -6.76 3.93
CA THR A 32 8.97 -7.68 5.05
C THR A 32 8.16 -6.95 6.11
N PRO A 33 6.94 -7.39 6.41
CA PRO A 33 6.15 -6.81 7.50
C PRO A 33 6.84 -7.04 8.84
N VAL A 34 6.71 -6.07 9.73
CA VAL A 34 7.16 -6.18 11.12
C VAL A 34 6.01 -6.77 11.92
N GLU A 35 6.13 -8.04 12.32
CA GLU A 35 5.05 -8.83 12.94
C GLU A 35 4.37 -8.14 14.12
N GLU A 36 5.13 -7.47 14.99
CA GLU A 36 4.59 -6.80 16.17
C GLU A 36 3.65 -5.64 15.83
N THR A 37 3.77 -5.08 14.63
CA THR A 37 3.00 -3.92 14.18
C THR A 37 1.85 -4.32 13.26
N THR A 38 2.03 -5.31 12.40
CA THR A 38 1.01 -5.76 11.44
C THR A 38 -0.04 -6.64 12.08
N ALA A 39 0.28 -7.35 13.17
CA ALA A 39 -0.66 -8.16 13.93
C ALA A 39 -1.70 -7.32 14.71
N ASP A 40 -1.48 -6.02 14.87
CA ASP A 40 -2.47 -5.11 15.46
C ASP A 40 -3.60 -4.82 14.46
N GLN A 41 -4.68 -5.60 14.54
CA GLN A 41 -5.89 -5.44 13.71
C GLN A 41 -6.53 -4.04 13.84
N SER A 42 -6.13 -3.23 14.83
CA SER A 42 -6.56 -1.83 14.93
C SER A 42 -6.00 -0.95 13.81
N GLY A 43 -4.94 -1.42 13.12
CA GLY A 43 -4.21 -0.65 12.12
C GLY A 43 -3.57 0.62 12.68
N ARG A 44 -3.26 0.63 14.00
CA ARG A 44 -2.68 1.80 14.68
C ARG A 44 -1.26 2.08 14.23
N LEU A 45 -0.51 1.01 14.03
CA LEU A 45 0.86 1.03 13.56
C LEU A 45 1.09 -0.13 12.59
N ILE A 46 1.54 0.17 11.39
CA ILE A 46 1.92 -0.81 10.38
C ILE A 46 3.32 -0.42 9.89
N GLU A 47 4.23 -1.37 9.91
CA GLU A 47 5.62 -1.12 9.53
C GLU A 47 6.14 -2.24 8.63
N TYR A 48 6.90 -1.84 7.62
CA TYR A 48 7.59 -2.72 6.69
C TYR A 48 9.08 -2.41 6.66
N ASN A 49 9.88 -3.45 6.72
CA ASN A 49 11.28 -3.35 6.30
C ASN A 49 11.36 -3.58 4.80
N PHE A 50 12.09 -2.72 4.08
CA PHE A 50 12.40 -2.96 2.67
C PHE A 50 13.90 -3.17 2.46
N SER A 51 14.23 -3.91 1.40
CA SER A 51 15.62 -4.09 0.95
C SER A 51 15.69 -4.17 -0.56
N GLY A 52 16.64 -3.44 -1.16
CA GLY A 52 16.97 -3.54 -2.58
C GLY A 52 17.88 -4.76 -2.85
N HIS A 53 17.70 -5.36 -4.00
CA HIS A 53 18.58 -6.41 -4.54
C HIS A 53 19.20 -5.89 -5.82
N ARG A 54 20.36 -5.20 -5.72
CA ARG A 54 20.99 -4.46 -6.82
C ARG A 54 20.02 -3.53 -7.53
N SER A 55 19.13 -2.91 -6.75
CA SER A 55 18.04 -2.08 -7.28
C SER A 55 18.58 -0.81 -7.92
N GLU A 56 18.12 -0.51 -9.12
CA GLU A 56 18.41 0.72 -9.85
C GLU A 56 17.44 1.86 -9.51
N ALA A 57 16.53 1.66 -8.54
CA ALA A 57 15.60 2.69 -8.12
C ALA A 57 16.35 3.95 -7.65
N GLU A 58 15.95 5.11 -8.16
CA GLU A 58 16.45 6.44 -7.81
C GLU A 58 15.49 7.22 -6.92
N GLY A 59 14.32 6.65 -6.65
CA GLY A 59 13.33 7.29 -5.81
C GLY A 59 12.24 6.34 -5.35
N VAL A 60 11.37 6.90 -4.51
CA VAL A 60 10.18 6.22 -3.99
C VAL A 60 9.01 7.19 -4.06
N LEU A 61 7.93 6.74 -4.66
CA LEU A 61 6.67 7.47 -4.76
C LEU A 61 5.62 6.78 -3.89
N PHE A 62 4.98 7.53 -3.00
CA PHE A 62 3.81 7.10 -2.24
C PHE A 62 2.55 7.57 -2.94
N GLY A 63 1.65 6.65 -3.25
CA GLY A 63 0.33 6.92 -3.78
C GLY A 63 -0.74 6.82 -2.69
N CYS A 64 -1.73 7.70 -2.75
CA CYS A 64 -2.97 7.59 -2.00
C CYS A 64 -4.12 7.45 -2.99
N TYR A 65 -5.04 6.54 -2.72
CA TYR A 65 -6.20 6.27 -3.56
C TYR A 65 -7.46 6.30 -2.72
N ILE A 66 -8.53 6.84 -3.28
CA ILE A 66 -9.86 6.90 -2.69
C ILE A 66 -10.82 6.11 -3.58
N TRP A 67 -11.67 5.29 -2.96
CA TRP A 67 -12.70 4.54 -3.66
C TRP A 67 -13.91 5.43 -3.95
N ASP A 68 -14.26 5.61 -5.22
CA ASP A 68 -15.39 6.45 -5.66
C ASP A 68 -16.73 5.70 -5.76
N GLY A 69 -16.76 4.42 -5.36
CA GLY A 69 -17.91 3.53 -5.49
C GLY A 69 -17.85 2.60 -6.71
N SER A 70 -16.87 2.79 -7.60
CA SER A 70 -16.68 1.98 -8.81
C SER A 70 -15.22 1.64 -9.11
N THR A 71 -14.32 2.54 -8.79
CA THR A 71 -12.89 2.40 -9.05
C THR A 71 -12.05 3.20 -8.06
N TRP A 72 -10.78 2.85 -7.91
CA TRP A 72 -9.81 3.62 -7.14
C TRP A 72 -9.41 4.87 -7.92
N GLN A 73 -9.56 6.03 -7.30
CA GLN A 73 -9.13 7.33 -7.83
C GLN A 73 -7.89 7.77 -7.07
N LYS A 74 -6.83 8.11 -7.80
CA LYS A 74 -5.61 8.62 -7.20
C LYS A 74 -5.83 10.03 -6.66
N ASP A 75 -5.45 10.25 -5.41
CA ASP A 75 -5.43 11.56 -4.77
C ASP A 75 -4.04 12.18 -5.01
N GLU A 76 -3.96 13.08 -5.98
CA GLU A 76 -2.69 13.71 -6.35
C GLU A 76 -2.17 14.64 -5.26
N ASP A 77 -3.05 15.25 -4.44
CA ASP A 77 -2.66 16.13 -3.35
C ASP A 77 -2.07 15.35 -2.16
N ALA A 78 -2.46 14.11 -2.00
CA ALA A 78 -1.96 13.19 -0.97
C ALA A 78 -0.78 12.33 -1.47
N THR A 79 -0.43 12.41 -2.76
CA THR A 79 0.69 11.68 -3.36
C THR A 79 1.99 12.47 -3.16
N PHE A 80 3.05 11.79 -2.74
CA PHE A 80 4.36 12.42 -2.56
C PHE A 80 5.50 11.46 -2.90
N GLY A 81 6.66 12.03 -3.20
CA GLY A 81 7.85 11.24 -3.56
C GLY A 81 9.12 11.68 -2.86
N LEU A 82 10.04 10.76 -2.75
CA LEU A 82 11.38 10.95 -2.17
C LEU A 82 12.44 10.50 -3.16
N ARG A 83 13.38 11.38 -3.48
CA ARG A 83 14.52 11.05 -4.33
C ARG A 83 15.67 10.47 -3.51
N CYS A 84 16.26 9.39 -3.98
CA CYS A 84 17.49 8.86 -3.41
C CYS A 84 18.67 9.81 -3.66
N SER A 85 19.60 9.87 -2.72
CA SER A 85 20.88 10.56 -2.93
C SER A 85 21.81 9.81 -3.90
N ALA A 86 21.56 8.52 -4.10
CA ALA A 86 22.16 7.61 -5.07
C ALA A 86 21.14 6.48 -5.33
N THR A 87 21.37 5.62 -6.32
CA THR A 87 20.53 4.44 -6.52
C THR A 87 20.40 3.62 -5.25
N LEU A 88 19.23 3.01 -5.03
CA LEU A 88 18.98 2.22 -3.83
C LEU A 88 19.98 1.07 -3.67
N GLY A 89 20.35 0.40 -4.77
CA GLY A 89 21.32 -0.69 -4.77
C GLY A 89 20.90 -1.84 -3.87
N SER A 90 21.70 -2.14 -2.84
CA SER A 90 21.39 -3.07 -1.75
C SER A 90 20.98 -2.32 -0.47
N GLY A 91 20.46 -1.11 -0.62
CA GLY A 91 19.98 -0.29 0.49
C GLY A 91 18.80 -0.93 1.20
N LYS A 92 18.65 -0.53 2.46
CA LYS A 92 17.58 -1.00 3.35
C LYS A 92 16.93 0.20 4.02
N GLY A 93 15.70 0.00 4.48
CA GLY A 93 15.02 1.01 5.27
C GLY A 93 13.69 0.49 5.79
N THR A 94 12.91 1.42 6.33
CA THR A 94 11.58 1.15 6.87
C THR A 94 10.53 2.05 6.24
N ILE A 95 9.32 1.55 6.07
CA ILE A 95 8.12 2.30 5.73
C ILE A 95 7.16 2.10 6.89
N LYS A 96 6.61 3.19 7.42
CA LYS A 96 5.78 3.18 8.61
C LYS A 96 4.50 3.96 8.40
N PHE A 97 3.38 3.36 8.77
CA PHE A 97 2.07 4.00 8.86
C PHE A 97 1.69 4.09 10.33
N GLU A 98 1.60 5.29 10.86
CA GLU A 98 1.23 5.55 12.24
C GLU A 98 -0.05 6.38 12.26
N ARG A 99 -1.11 5.84 12.89
CA ARG A 99 -2.37 6.56 13.01
C ARG A 99 -2.26 7.66 14.07
N ASP A 100 -2.61 8.89 13.68
CA ASP A 100 -2.59 10.05 14.56
C ASP A 100 -3.86 10.09 15.43
N GLY A 101 -3.82 9.34 16.54
CA GLY A 101 -4.90 9.22 17.50
C GLY A 101 -5.71 7.93 17.41
N ASP A 102 -6.71 7.82 18.31
CA ASP A 102 -7.50 6.61 18.51
C ASP A 102 -8.80 6.57 17.68
N ALA A 103 -9.21 7.71 17.12
CA ALA A 103 -10.42 7.79 16.32
C ALA A 103 -10.35 6.90 15.08
N ALA A 104 -11.47 6.24 14.75
CA ALA A 104 -11.52 5.33 13.59
C ALA A 104 -11.14 6.04 12.29
N ASN A 105 -11.46 7.33 12.13
CA ASN A 105 -11.15 8.16 10.98
C ASN A 105 -9.88 9.02 11.14
N ALA A 106 -9.05 8.79 12.15
CA ALA A 106 -7.80 9.54 12.32
C ALA A 106 -6.86 9.36 11.11
N ASN A 107 -6.08 10.41 10.83
CA ASN A 107 -5.11 10.44 9.73
C ASN A 107 -4.00 9.41 9.93
N TYR A 108 -3.37 8.99 8.82
CA TYR A 108 -2.09 8.32 8.89
C TYR A 108 -0.94 9.31 8.68
N LYS A 109 0.07 9.17 9.52
CA LYS A 109 1.40 9.70 9.28
C LYS A 109 2.20 8.60 8.61
N ILE A 110 2.59 8.84 7.36
CA ILE A 110 3.43 7.93 6.60
C ILE A 110 4.88 8.38 6.78
N GLY A 111 5.71 7.48 7.27
CA GLY A 111 7.15 7.70 7.47
C GLY A 111 7.98 6.76 6.62
N MET A 112 9.14 7.21 6.21
CA MET A 112 10.21 6.40 5.63
C MET A 112 11.53 6.77 6.26
N ASP A 113 12.36 5.77 6.53
CA ASP A 113 13.73 5.95 7.00
C ASP A 113 14.68 5.01 6.26
N SER A 114 15.71 5.56 5.66
CA SER A 114 16.72 4.81 4.92
C SER A 114 18.00 5.63 4.81
N PRO A 115 19.19 5.03 4.91
CA PRO A 115 20.46 5.73 4.68
C PRO A 115 20.55 6.40 3.30
N GLN A 116 19.88 5.87 2.29
CA GLN A 116 19.88 6.40 0.92
C GLN A 116 18.83 7.49 0.68
N LEU A 117 17.67 7.39 1.35
CA LEU A 117 16.53 8.30 1.18
C LEU A 117 16.46 9.37 2.28
N GLY A 118 17.17 9.15 3.39
CA GLY A 118 17.00 9.94 4.61
C GLY A 118 15.72 9.59 5.36
N GLY A 119 15.44 10.35 6.42
CA GLY A 119 14.20 10.25 7.18
C GLY A 119 13.17 11.25 6.67
N TYR A 120 11.95 10.79 6.42
CA TYR A 120 10.82 11.61 6.00
C TYR A 120 9.53 11.14 6.64
N ALA A 121 8.63 12.08 6.93
CA ALA A 121 7.28 11.74 7.36
C ALA A 121 6.28 12.81 6.91
N GLN A 122 5.12 12.36 6.45
CA GLN A 122 4.00 13.21 6.03
C GLN A 122 2.69 12.70 6.63
N VAL A 123 1.85 13.62 7.08
CA VAL A 123 0.46 13.30 7.46
C VAL A 123 -0.40 13.39 6.21
N VAL A 124 -1.13 12.32 5.93
CA VAL A 124 -2.09 12.27 4.83
C VAL A 124 -3.46 12.64 5.38
N ASP A 125 -3.89 13.83 5.04
CA ASP A 125 -5.20 14.37 5.40
C ASP A 125 -6.21 14.08 4.29
N SER A 126 -7.45 13.77 4.66
CA SER A 126 -8.57 13.60 3.73
C SER A 126 -9.82 14.25 4.30
N PRO A 127 -10.28 15.36 3.71
CA PRO A 127 -11.49 16.04 4.14
C PRO A 127 -12.72 15.14 4.12
N GLU A 128 -12.85 14.25 3.14
CA GLU A 128 -13.94 13.30 3.02
C GLU A 128 -13.96 12.33 4.19
N ARG A 129 -12.82 11.72 4.52
CA ARG A 129 -12.69 10.82 5.66
C ARG A 129 -13.00 11.54 6.97
N ASN A 130 -12.48 12.75 7.14
CA ASN A 130 -12.66 13.54 8.35
C ASN A 130 -14.12 13.98 8.55
N SER A 131 -14.91 14.04 7.48
CA SER A 131 -16.34 14.37 7.52
C SER A 131 -17.24 13.18 7.88
N LEU A 132 -16.70 11.97 7.98
CA LEU A 132 -17.50 10.78 8.33
C LEU A 132 -18.10 10.90 9.72
N PRO A 133 -19.40 10.52 9.89
CA PRO A 133 -20.04 10.54 11.21
C PRO A 133 -19.38 9.54 12.14
N MET A 134 -19.05 9.95 13.36
CA MET A 134 -18.37 9.07 14.33
C MET A 134 -19.29 8.01 14.93
N GLU A 135 -20.62 8.27 14.96
CA GLU A 135 -21.59 7.31 15.48
C GLU A 135 -21.69 6.09 14.57
N GLY A 136 -21.41 4.91 15.13
CA GLY A 136 -21.40 3.64 14.38
C GLY A 136 -20.24 3.49 13.41
N LEU A 137 -19.29 4.44 13.39
CA LEU A 137 -18.12 4.35 12.50
C LEU A 137 -17.22 3.20 12.91
N THR A 138 -16.97 2.30 11.97
CA THR A 138 -15.96 1.24 12.09
C THR A 138 -14.96 1.38 10.96
N ALA A 139 -13.72 1.01 11.23
CA ALA A 139 -12.68 0.90 10.22
C ALA A 139 -12.09 -0.51 10.26
N THR A 140 -11.87 -1.11 9.09
CA THR A 140 -11.08 -2.32 8.93
C THR A 140 -9.86 -2.02 8.06
N VAL A 141 -8.75 -2.64 8.40
CA VAL A 141 -7.47 -2.40 7.76
C VAL A 141 -6.91 -3.73 7.27
N ALA A 142 -6.35 -3.72 6.07
CA ALA A 142 -5.55 -4.81 5.52
C ALA A 142 -4.14 -4.30 5.19
N ALA A 143 -3.17 -5.14 5.47
CA ALA A 143 -1.76 -4.96 5.16
C ALA A 143 -1.16 -6.32 4.77
N TRP A 144 0.05 -6.35 4.23
CA TRP A 144 0.75 -7.61 4.03
C TRP A 144 1.10 -8.24 5.39
N GLU A 145 0.80 -9.51 5.54
CA GLU A 145 1.16 -10.31 6.72
C GLU A 145 2.41 -11.16 6.47
N GLU A 146 2.69 -11.45 5.21
CA GLU A 146 3.83 -12.25 4.76
C GLU A 146 4.83 -11.41 3.94
N PRO A 147 6.11 -11.77 3.92
CA PRO A 147 7.10 -11.10 3.09
C PRO A 147 6.75 -11.19 1.60
N VAL A 148 6.91 -10.06 0.89
CA VAL A 148 6.78 -9.98 -0.56
C VAL A 148 8.16 -9.74 -1.14
N ASN A 149 8.61 -10.65 -2.00
CA ASN A 149 9.94 -10.63 -2.58
C ASN A 149 9.89 -10.41 -4.09
N ASP A 150 11.05 -10.07 -4.66
CA ASP A 150 11.25 -9.93 -6.11
C ASP A 150 10.29 -8.92 -6.78
N LEU A 151 9.90 -7.88 -6.03
CA LEU A 151 9.10 -6.79 -6.55
C LEU A 151 9.93 -5.99 -7.56
N ALA A 152 9.44 -5.87 -8.78
CA ALA A 152 10.13 -5.10 -9.81
C ALA A 152 10.06 -3.59 -9.52
N VAL A 153 11.12 -2.88 -9.87
CA VAL A 153 11.14 -1.41 -9.89
C VAL A 153 10.08 -0.91 -10.88
N ASP A 154 9.49 0.25 -10.64
CA ASP A 154 8.34 0.84 -11.36
C ASP A 154 7.02 0.05 -11.24
N THR A 155 6.94 -0.86 -10.27
CA THR A 155 5.69 -1.56 -9.97
C THR A 155 4.99 -0.91 -8.78
N GLU A 156 3.70 -0.65 -8.93
CA GLU A 156 2.87 -0.13 -7.84
C GLU A 156 2.46 -1.25 -6.89
N ILE A 157 2.76 -1.06 -5.62
CA ILE A 157 2.61 -2.08 -4.57
C ILE A 157 1.66 -1.51 -3.52
N PRO A 158 0.47 -2.10 -3.31
CA PRO A 158 -0.38 -1.69 -2.20
C PRO A 158 0.26 -2.10 -0.88
N LEU A 159 0.30 -1.17 0.07
CA LEU A 159 0.85 -1.39 1.42
C LEU A 159 -0.24 -1.46 2.47
N LEU A 160 -1.34 -0.75 2.25
CA LEU A 160 -2.45 -0.67 3.19
C LEU A 160 -3.75 -0.38 2.45
N VAL A 161 -4.81 -1.09 2.80
CA VAL A 161 -6.20 -0.78 2.42
C VAL A 161 -7.00 -0.58 3.69
N ARG A 162 -7.75 0.53 3.76
CA ARG A 162 -8.59 0.87 4.91
C ARG A 162 -10.02 1.14 4.44
N VAL A 163 -10.98 0.52 5.11
CA VAL A 163 -12.40 0.55 4.71
C VAL A 163 -13.25 1.01 5.88
N PHE A 164 -14.17 1.94 5.64
CA PHE A 164 -15.02 2.55 6.64
C PHE A 164 -16.50 2.20 6.42
N ARG A 165 -17.19 2.00 7.54
CA ARG A 165 -18.64 1.74 7.59
C ARG A 165 -19.26 2.52 8.74
N THR A 166 -20.52 2.93 8.57
CA THR A 166 -21.29 3.70 9.57
C THR A 166 -22.43 2.91 10.20
N ASP A 167 -22.57 1.63 9.86
CA ASP A 167 -23.60 0.74 10.40
C ASP A 167 -23.11 -0.15 11.56
N GLY A 168 -21.92 0.12 12.08
CA GLY A 168 -21.31 -0.65 13.17
C GLY A 168 -20.84 -2.06 12.77
N THR A 169 -20.99 -2.46 11.51
CA THR A 169 -20.55 -3.79 11.06
C THR A 169 -19.07 -3.80 10.71
N ILE A 170 -18.42 -4.93 10.98
CA ILE A 170 -17.02 -5.19 10.61
C ILE A 170 -17.03 -6.24 9.50
N ILE A 171 -16.52 -5.89 8.32
CA ILE A 171 -16.30 -6.83 7.21
C ILE A 171 -14.79 -6.90 6.99
N PRO A 172 -14.17 -8.08 7.10
CA PRO A 172 -12.75 -8.24 6.81
C PRO A 172 -12.41 -7.77 5.40
N VAL A 173 -11.28 -7.10 5.25
CA VAL A 173 -10.71 -6.66 3.98
C VAL A 173 -9.38 -7.35 3.76
N SER A 174 -9.03 -7.66 2.51
CA SER A 174 -7.72 -8.13 2.07
C SER A 174 -6.96 -7.01 1.39
N ILE A 175 -5.64 -7.06 1.38
CA ILE A 175 -4.79 -6.14 0.61
C ILE A 175 -5.06 -6.25 -0.90
N ASP A 176 -5.48 -7.44 -1.38
CA ASP A 176 -5.86 -7.68 -2.78
C ASP A 176 -7.08 -6.86 -3.22
N ALA A 177 -7.84 -6.30 -2.27
CA ALA A 177 -8.96 -5.41 -2.56
C ALA A 177 -8.54 -4.14 -3.33
N PHE A 178 -7.25 -3.82 -3.37
CA PHE A 178 -6.74 -2.75 -4.23
C PHE A 178 -6.72 -3.18 -5.71
N SER A 179 -6.24 -4.38 -6.01
CA SER A 179 -6.15 -4.89 -7.39
C SER A 179 -7.46 -5.49 -7.90
N GLU A 180 -8.29 -6.02 -7.00
CA GLU A 180 -9.55 -6.72 -7.32
C GLU A 180 -10.71 -6.18 -6.46
N PRO A 181 -11.04 -4.88 -6.55
CA PRO A 181 -12.05 -4.26 -5.68
C PRO A 181 -13.45 -4.85 -5.88
N GLU A 182 -13.76 -5.36 -7.09
CA GLU A 182 -15.04 -6.01 -7.39
C GLU A 182 -15.26 -7.30 -6.60
N ASN A 183 -14.18 -7.97 -6.17
CA ASN A 183 -14.23 -9.18 -5.35
C ASN A 183 -14.31 -8.87 -3.85
N SER A 184 -14.10 -7.63 -3.43
CA SER A 184 -14.09 -7.20 -2.04
C SER A 184 -15.45 -6.68 -1.58
N LYS A 185 -16.20 -7.49 -0.82
CA LYS A 185 -17.44 -7.03 -0.19
C LYS A 185 -17.24 -5.84 0.75
N ALA A 186 -16.07 -5.74 1.39
CA ALA A 186 -15.74 -4.66 2.29
C ALA A 186 -15.70 -3.34 1.53
N VAL A 187 -14.94 -3.27 0.43
CA VAL A 187 -14.81 -2.09 -0.43
C VAL A 187 -16.15 -1.73 -1.08
N GLN A 188 -16.85 -2.72 -1.69
CA GLN A 188 -18.12 -2.51 -2.36
C GLN A 188 -19.25 -1.98 -1.45
N LYS A 189 -19.18 -2.24 -0.14
CA LYS A 189 -20.17 -1.80 0.85
C LYS A 189 -19.66 -0.69 1.77
N SER A 190 -18.49 -0.13 1.49
CA SER A 190 -17.93 0.96 2.26
C SER A 190 -18.72 2.26 2.05
N VAL A 191 -18.69 3.11 3.05
CA VAL A 191 -19.08 4.53 2.90
C VAL A 191 -17.89 5.37 2.45
N TYR A 192 -16.69 4.87 2.71
CA TYR A 192 -15.41 5.42 2.29
C TYR A 192 -14.35 4.32 2.34
N ALA A 193 -13.45 4.28 1.39
CA ALA A 193 -12.27 3.44 1.45
C ALA A 193 -11.06 4.18 0.87
N GLU A 194 -9.89 3.90 1.43
CA GLU A 194 -8.61 4.45 1.00
C GLU A 194 -7.58 3.34 0.88
N ALA A 195 -6.63 3.52 -0.03
CA ALA A 195 -5.50 2.64 -0.19
C ALA A 195 -4.21 3.45 -0.31
N TYR A 196 -3.15 2.92 0.25
CA TYR A 196 -1.82 3.52 0.20
C TYR A 196 -0.87 2.56 -0.51
N THR A 197 -0.14 3.09 -1.48
CA THR A 197 0.77 2.32 -2.33
C THR A 197 2.18 2.88 -2.25
N VAL A 198 3.15 2.10 -2.74
CA VAL A 198 4.52 2.53 -2.96
C VAL A 198 4.99 2.08 -4.34
N ILE A 199 5.78 2.93 -4.98
CA ILE A 199 6.53 2.60 -6.20
C ILE A 199 7.99 2.96 -5.94
N PHE A 200 8.88 1.99 -6.09
CA PHE A 200 10.31 2.25 -6.18
C PHE A 200 10.62 2.51 -7.65
N CYS A 201 11.02 3.73 -8.00
CA CYS A 201 11.05 4.20 -9.38
C CYS A 201 12.45 4.53 -9.88
N TYR A 202 12.67 4.39 -11.19
CA TYR A 202 13.93 4.76 -11.83
C TYR A 202 14.12 6.27 -11.91
N GLU A 203 13.04 7.03 -12.13
CA GLU A 203 13.07 8.49 -12.26
C GLU A 203 11.95 9.12 -11.43
N MET A 204 12.20 10.32 -10.92
CA MET A 204 11.22 11.15 -10.20
C MET A 204 11.20 12.57 -10.78
#